data_0c9bb44615b2c6b82af1efa0c7f7273c
#
_entry.id   0c9bb44615b2c6b82af1efa0c7f7273c
#
_cell.length_a   1.000
_cell.length_b   1.000
_cell.length_c   1.000
_cell.angle_alpha   90.00
_cell.angle_beta   90.00
_cell.angle_gamma   90.00
#
_symmetry.space_group_name_H-M   'P 1'
#
loop_
_entity.id
_entity.type
_entity.pdbx_description
1 polymer ?
#
loop_
_entity_poly.entity_id
_entity_poly.type
_entity_poly.pdbx_seq_one_letter_code
_entity_poly.pdbx_strand_id
1 'polypeptide(L)'
;MSDNHYPKVGGRSAKVALVLLVIVYIFNFVDRQILSVLAEEIKADLNLTDSDLGFLFGTAFAVFYSIFGIPLGKLADTWSRKNLLSIGLALWSLMTALSGTAKSLTSLSIYRIGVGIGESTASPSSYSILSDYFSPKVRSTILSIYSSGVYLGAGIGLFLGGWIVELWTEAYPDPSLAPLSLKGWQAAFILVGLPGVLLAFFTWQIKEPKRGGSEGIETIITTDPLTALKEEFIGISPLVIFASKNKLKASMINLLMAFIISSICFALYRLTNDLIQWVAFGLGAYLLSCWIQGLRFRDPVTFSLLFKTKSLLFTVIGFPFISFVTYSIAAFGPAFYMRNFGISEGEVATILGLITAVFGSLGVILGGYIGDRLRAKHINGRLYVGFGLIILAAPMALGMLFTESLVMSYVYYSLFQIATPMWVGIAPTTVSDLVLPRMRGVAGAFYILMVSMLGLALGPYSIGYISDYFFSLGYSDA
;
A
#
# COMPACT_ATOMS: atom_id res chain seq x y z
N MET A 1 -13.97 -1.27 -42.03
CA MET A 1 -13.05 -0.12 -42.02
C MET A 1 -12.61 0.17 -40.60
N SER A 2 -11.30 0.19 -40.43
CA SER A 2 -10.43 0.74 -39.38
C SER A 2 -10.42 0.12 -37.96
N ASP A 3 -9.85 -1.09 -37.86
CA ASP A 3 -9.25 -1.59 -36.58
C ASP A 3 -7.85 -1.00 -36.29
N ASN A 4 -7.43 0.02 -37.03
CA ASN A 4 -6.05 0.55 -37.00
C ASN A 4 -5.77 1.54 -35.87
N HIS A 5 -6.70 1.78 -34.93
CA HIS A 5 -6.54 2.79 -33.87
C HIS A 5 -5.97 2.22 -32.57
N TYR A 6 -6.08 0.93 -32.34
CA TYR A 6 -5.62 0.29 -31.11
C TYR A 6 -4.28 -0.43 -31.27
N PRO A 7 -3.41 -0.43 -30.23
CA PRO A 7 -2.13 -1.13 -30.28
C PRO A 7 -2.32 -2.66 -30.37
N LYS A 8 -1.43 -3.33 -31.10
CA LYS A 8 -1.43 -4.80 -31.21
C LYS A 8 -1.11 -5.45 -29.86
N VAL A 9 -1.84 -6.52 -29.50
CA VAL A 9 -1.58 -7.37 -28.33
C VAL A 9 -0.16 -7.95 -28.43
N GLY A 10 0.64 -7.80 -27.36
CA GLY A 10 2.04 -8.24 -27.31
C GLY A 10 3.01 -7.44 -28.18
N GLY A 11 2.55 -6.40 -28.88
CA GLY A 11 3.37 -5.58 -29.78
C GLY A 11 4.35 -4.64 -29.06
N ARG A 12 5.04 -3.81 -29.85
CA ARG A 12 6.03 -2.85 -29.32
C ARG A 12 5.43 -1.91 -28.27
N SER A 13 4.21 -1.39 -28.52
CA SER A 13 3.51 -0.50 -27.56
C SER A 13 3.21 -1.21 -26.23
N ALA A 14 2.86 -2.52 -26.28
CA ALA A 14 2.62 -3.32 -25.08
C ALA A 14 3.90 -3.45 -24.23
N LYS A 15 5.06 -3.70 -24.86
CA LYS A 15 6.36 -3.82 -24.17
C LYS A 15 6.79 -2.49 -23.57
N VAL A 16 6.62 -1.38 -24.30
CA VAL A 16 6.93 -0.02 -23.78
C VAL A 16 6.01 0.31 -22.60
N ALA A 17 4.72 0.01 -22.70
CA ALA A 17 3.78 0.21 -21.60
C ALA A 17 4.15 -0.63 -20.38
N LEU A 18 4.56 -1.90 -20.55
CA LEU A 18 5.01 -2.74 -19.43
C LEU A 18 6.20 -2.13 -18.70
N VAL A 19 7.26 -1.75 -19.45
CA VAL A 19 8.46 -1.14 -18.82
C VAL A 19 8.10 0.15 -18.09
N LEU A 20 7.32 1.02 -18.73
CA LEU A 20 6.92 2.28 -18.12
C LEU A 20 6.06 2.06 -16.86
N LEU A 21 5.10 1.12 -16.89
CA LEU A 21 4.25 0.82 -15.75
C LEU A 21 5.03 0.15 -14.61
N VAL A 22 6.05 -0.66 -14.91
CA VAL A 22 6.98 -1.19 -13.88
C VAL A 22 7.74 -0.03 -13.22
N ILE A 23 8.25 0.93 -14.00
CA ILE A 23 8.92 2.13 -13.46
C ILE A 23 7.94 2.94 -12.60
N VAL A 24 6.70 3.16 -13.05
CA VAL A 24 5.66 3.83 -12.26
C VAL A 24 5.42 3.11 -10.92
N TYR A 25 5.43 1.78 -10.92
CA TYR A 25 5.20 1.00 -9.70
C TYR A 25 6.42 1.00 -8.77
N ILE A 26 7.63 1.07 -9.33
CA ILE A 26 8.86 1.32 -8.56
C ILE A 26 8.76 2.69 -7.86
N PHE A 27 8.41 3.76 -8.59
CA PHE A 27 8.23 5.10 -8.00
C PHE A 27 7.17 5.12 -6.90
N ASN A 28 6.06 4.40 -7.07
CA ASN A 28 5.02 4.26 -6.05
C ASN A 28 5.58 3.74 -4.72
N PHE A 29 6.47 2.74 -4.75
CA PHE A 29 7.07 2.18 -3.54
C PHE A 29 8.30 2.95 -3.04
N VAL A 30 9.01 3.67 -3.92
CA VAL A 30 10.03 4.66 -3.51
C VAL A 30 9.39 5.73 -2.63
N ASP A 31 8.27 6.32 -3.08
CA ASP A 31 7.55 7.39 -2.37
C ASP A 31 7.00 6.94 -1.00
N ARG A 32 6.66 5.66 -0.88
CA ARG A 32 6.24 5.08 0.41
C ARG A 32 7.41 4.87 1.34
N GLN A 33 8.49 4.30 0.83
CA GLN A 33 9.57 3.77 1.67
C GLN A 33 10.58 4.85 2.08
N ILE A 34 10.69 5.94 1.32
CA ILE A 34 11.62 7.03 1.63
C ILE A 34 11.39 7.60 3.03
N LEU A 35 10.14 7.72 3.48
CA LEU A 35 9.81 8.23 4.82
C LEU A 35 10.50 7.41 5.93
N SER A 36 10.68 6.07 5.76
CA SER A 36 11.22 5.21 6.82
C SER A 36 12.70 5.46 7.11
N VAL A 37 13.49 5.76 6.10
CA VAL A 37 14.89 6.08 6.30
C VAL A 37 15.06 7.51 6.82
N LEU A 38 14.17 8.43 6.45
CA LEU A 38 14.19 9.83 6.89
C LEU A 38 13.52 10.04 8.27
N ALA A 39 13.02 8.97 8.90
CA ALA A 39 12.19 9.05 10.10
C ALA A 39 12.85 9.80 11.26
N GLU A 40 14.13 9.52 11.53
CA GLU A 40 14.86 10.12 12.65
C GLU A 40 15.11 11.63 12.45
N GLU A 41 15.48 12.03 11.23
CA GLU A 41 15.67 13.46 10.92
C GLU A 41 14.34 14.24 11.00
N ILE A 42 13.26 13.66 10.46
CA ILE A 42 11.92 14.26 10.51
C ILE A 42 11.43 14.36 11.94
N LYS A 43 11.63 13.30 12.75
CA LYS A 43 11.29 13.27 14.17
C LYS A 43 11.99 14.38 14.92
N ALA A 44 13.30 14.51 14.75
CA ALA A 44 14.11 15.54 15.40
C ALA A 44 13.72 16.95 14.96
N ASP A 45 13.48 17.16 13.66
CA ASP A 45 13.21 18.48 13.10
C ASP A 45 11.81 19.01 13.43
N LEU A 46 10.80 18.14 13.39
CA LEU A 46 9.40 18.51 13.61
C LEU A 46 8.93 18.24 15.05
N ASN A 47 9.83 17.76 15.93
CA ASN A 47 9.54 17.35 17.33
C ASN A 47 8.39 16.34 17.40
N LEU A 48 8.47 15.28 16.60
CA LEU A 48 7.47 14.21 16.55
C LEU A 48 7.80 13.08 17.53
N THR A 49 6.78 12.31 17.86
CA THR A 49 6.89 11.04 18.57
C THR A 49 7.00 9.87 17.60
N ASP A 50 7.34 8.68 18.08
CA ASP A 50 7.31 7.46 17.26
C ASP A 50 5.88 7.09 16.87
N SER A 51 4.88 7.37 17.72
CA SER A 51 3.46 7.25 17.36
C SER A 51 3.08 8.15 16.19
N ASP A 52 3.57 9.41 16.15
CA ASP A 52 3.33 10.34 15.04
C ASP A 52 3.92 9.81 13.73
N LEU A 53 5.14 9.27 13.80
CA LEU A 53 5.77 8.60 12.65
C LEU A 53 4.94 7.39 12.21
N GLY A 54 4.52 6.54 13.14
CA GLY A 54 3.65 5.40 12.86
C GLY A 54 2.32 5.81 12.23
N PHE A 55 1.73 6.93 12.64
CA PHE A 55 0.55 7.52 12.02
C PHE A 55 0.82 7.96 10.57
N LEU A 56 1.92 8.65 10.32
CA LEU A 56 2.32 9.12 8.98
C LEU A 56 2.60 7.98 8.01
N PHE A 57 3.28 6.93 8.47
CA PHE A 57 3.54 5.72 7.68
C PHE A 57 2.26 4.97 7.35
N GLY A 58 1.43 4.81 8.38
CA GLY A 58 0.28 3.92 8.38
C GLY A 58 -1.01 4.67 8.06
N THR A 59 -1.67 5.18 9.08
CA THR A 59 -3.06 5.60 9.04
C THR A 59 -3.30 6.78 8.09
N ALA A 60 -2.44 7.79 8.09
CA ALA A 60 -2.57 8.96 7.23
C ALA A 60 -2.58 8.60 5.74
N PHE A 61 -1.83 7.58 5.36
CA PHE A 61 -1.80 7.06 4.00
C PHE A 61 -2.89 5.99 3.77
N ALA A 62 -2.91 4.94 4.60
CA ALA A 62 -3.66 3.70 4.34
C ALA A 62 -5.18 3.90 4.30
N VAL A 63 -5.69 4.74 5.20
CA VAL A 63 -7.13 5.03 5.26
C VAL A 63 -7.62 5.66 3.95
N PHE A 64 -6.92 6.69 3.48
CA PHE A 64 -7.33 7.41 2.27
C PHE A 64 -7.03 6.62 0.99
N TYR A 65 -5.92 5.90 0.93
CA TYR A 65 -5.65 4.93 -0.12
C TYR A 65 -6.79 3.92 -0.27
N SER A 66 -7.28 3.38 0.85
CA SER A 66 -8.35 2.38 0.89
C SER A 66 -9.70 2.96 0.48
N ILE A 67 -10.07 4.11 1.05
CA ILE A 67 -11.36 4.75 0.79
C ILE A 67 -11.47 5.16 -0.68
N PHE A 68 -10.42 5.81 -1.22
CA PHE A 68 -10.42 6.28 -2.61
C PHE A 68 -10.17 5.16 -3.61
N GLY A 69 -9.57 4.04 -3.19
CA GLY A 69 -9.33 2.87 -4.04
C GLY A 69 -10.60 2.28 -4.65
N ILE A 70 -11.74 2.35 -3.93
CA ILE A 70 -13.03 1.84 -4.43
C ILE A 70 -13.57 2.72 -5.57
N PRO A 71 -13.83 4.03 -5.38
CA PRO A 71 -14.40 4.87 -6.43
C PRO A 71 -13.43 5.09 -7.59
N LEU A 72 -12.12 5.20 -7.33
CA LEU A 72 -11.13 5.37 -8.40
C LEU A 72 -10.88 4.07 -9.18
N GLY A 73 -11.01 2.90 -8.54
CA GLY A 73 -11.07 1.62 -9.23
C GLY A 73 -12.25 1.53 -10.19
N LYS A 74 -13.45 1.97 -9.76
CA LYS A 74 -14.62 2.05 -10.64
C LYS A 74 -14.44 3.07 -11.76
N LEU A 75 -13.79 4.19 -11.47
CA LEU A 75 -13.44 5.18 -12.49
C LEU A 75 -12.47 4.60 -13.52
N ALA A 76 -11.51 3.75 -13.11
CA ALA A 76 -10.65 3.02 -14.03
C ALA A 76 -11.42 2.10 -14.97
N ASP A 77 -12.58 1.58 -14.55
CA ASP A 77 -13.44 0.75 -15.39
C ASP A 77 -14.27 1.55 -16.42
N THR A 78 -14.55 2.81 -16.14
CA THR A 78 -15.49 3.62 -16.94
C THR A 78 -14.84 4.76 -17.70
N TRP A 79 -13.63 5.15 -17.33
CA TRP A 79 -12.87 6.25 -17.93
C TRP A 79 -11.53 5.79 -18.51
N SER A 80 -10.77 6.69 -19.13
CA SER A 80 -9.42 6.42 -19.65
C SER A 80 -8.47 6.07 -18.51
N ARG A 81 -7.98 4.82 -18.49
CA ARG A 81 -7.09 4.30 -17.45
C ARG A 81 -5.74 5.00 -17.44
N LYS A 82 -5.20 5.32 -18.62
CA LYS A 82 -3.94 6.06 -18.73
C LYS A 82 -4.05 7.48 -18.18
N ASN A 83 -5.16 8.18 -18.45
CA ASN A 83 -5.37 9.53 -17.93
C ASN A 83 -5.55 9.51 -16.42
N LEU A 84 -6.35 8.57 -15.89
CA LEU A 84 -6.53 8.38 -14.46
C LEU A 84 -5.20 8.10 -13.76
N LEU A 85 -4.41 7.17 -14.30
CA LEU A 85 -3.09 6.84 -13.77
C LEU A 85 -2.14 8.03 -13.81
N SER A 86 -2.10 8.78 -14.92
CA SER A 86 -1.20 9.93 -15.07
C SER A 86 -1.55 11.05 -14.11
N ILE A 87 -2.84 11.35 -13.92
CA ILE A 87 -3.30 12.35 -12.95
C ILE A 87 -2.97 11.89 -11.51
N GLY A 88 -3.24 10.62 -11.20
CA GLY A 88 -2.88 10.04 -9.91
C GLY A 88 -1.38 10.12 -9.64
N LEU A 89 -0.55 9.73 -10.63
CA LEU A 89 0.91 9.79 -10.56
C LEU A 89 1.41 11.23 -10.35
N ALA A 90 0.89 12.19 -11.10
CA ALA A 90 1.24 13.60 -10.92
C ALA A 90 0.85 14.10 -9.51
N LEU A 91 -0.34 13.72 -9.04
CA LEU A 91 -0.82 14.10 -7.70
C LEU A 91 0.08 13.53 -6.60
N TRP A 92 0.30 12.19 -6.57
CA TRP A 92 1.09 11.61 -5.47
C TRP A 92 2.55 12.07 -5.51
N SER A 93 3.15 12.19 -6.69
CA SER A 93 4.53 12.66 -6.83
C SER A 93 4.68 14.14 -6.41
N LEU A 94 3.70 14.99 -6.74
CA LEU A 94 3.65 16.36 -6.25
C LEU A 94 3.50 16.40 -4.72
N MET A 95 2.64 15.58 -4.15
CA MET A 95 2.46 15.50 -2.69
C MET A 95 3.73 14.96 -1.99
N THR A 96 4.44 14.00 -2.61
CA THR A 96 5.76 13.56 -2.14
C THR A 96 6.75 14.72 -2.15
N ALA A 97 6.87 15.47 -3.24
CA ALA A 97 7.75 16.63 -3.30
C ALA A 97 7.36 17.71 -2.26
N LEU A 98 6.05 17.98 -2.10
CA LEU A 98 5.55 18.92 -1.10
C LEU A 98 5.82 18.45 0.33
N SER A 99 5.97 17.15 0.59
CA SER A 99 6.36 16.64 1.90
C SER A 99 7.69 17.24 2.38
N GLY A 100 8.62 17.55 1.47
CA GLY A 100 9.85 18.28 1.77
C GLY A 100 9.65 19.75 2.20
N THR A 101 8.44 20.30 2.11
CA THR A 101 8.10 21.65 2.60
C THR A 101 7.35 21.63 3.92
N ALA A 102 7.12 20.45 4.50
CA ALA A 102 6.34 20.32 5.73
C ALA A 102 7.07 20.98 6.92
N LYS A 103 6.28 21.63 7.78
CA LYS A 103 6.75 22.31 9.00
C LYS A 103 6.05 21.80 10.26
N SER A 104 5.21 20.78 10.13
CA SER A 104 4.44 20.21 11.25
C SER A 104 3.90 18.84 10.88
N LEU A 105 3.50 18.06 11.89
CA LEU A 105 2.76 16.81 11.70
C LEU A 105 1.55 17.00 10.79
N THR A 106 0.79 18.07 10.99
CA THR A 106 -0.43 18.33 10.21
C THR A 106 -0.14 18.52 8.72
N SER A 107 0.86 19.36 8.37
CA SER A 107 1.22 19.59 6.96
C SER A 107 1.73 18.31 6.30
N LEU A 108 2.60 17.56 6.98
CA LEU A 108 3.11 16.29 6.47
C LEU A 108 1.99 15.25 6.30
N SER A 109 1.04 15.19 7.26
CA SER A 109 -0.14 14.33 7.18
C SER A 109 -1.02 14.64 5.96
N ILE A 110 -1.28 15.92 5.68
CA ILE A 110 -2.06 16.33 4.50
C ILE A 110 -1.37 15.85 3.22
N TYR A 111 -0.05 15.99 3.12
CA TYR A 111 0.69 15.52 1.96
C TYR A 111 0.65 13.99 1.85
N ARG A 112 0.79 13.26 2.95
CA ARG A 112 0.68 11.79 2.98
C ARG A 112 -0.73 11.30 2.59
N ILE A 113 -1.78 12.00 2.99
CA ILE A 113 -3.16 11.77 2.53
C ILE A 113 -3.24 11.93 1.00
N GLY A 114 -2.67 13.00 0.48
CA GLY A 114 -2.65 13.26 -0.97
C GLY A 114 -1.88 12.18 -1.75
N VAL A 115 -0.76 11.68 -1.20
CA VAL A 115 -0.03 10.53 -1.75
C VAL A 115 -0.95 9.31 -1.79
N GLY A 116 -1.63 8.96 -0.69
CA GLY A 116 -2.55 7.82 -0.61
C GLY A 116 -3.69 7.88 -1.64
N ILE A 117 -4.30 9.07 -1.81
CA ILE A 117 -5.35 9.28 -2.83
C ILE A 117 -4.79 9.07 -4.25
N GLY A 118 -3.66 9.68 -4.58
CA GLY A 118 -3.05 9.55 -5.91
C GLY A 118 -2.68 8.11 -6.24
N GLU A 119 -2.00 7.43 -5.31
CA GLU A 119 -1.53 6.06 -5.50
C GLU A 119 -2.66 5.03 -5.63
N SER A 120 -3.84 5.31 -5.08
CA SER A 120 -5.00 4.41 -5.19
C SER A 120 -5.45 4.18 -6.65
N THR A 121 -5.03 5.04 -7.59
CA THR A 121 -5.27 4.88 -9.04
C THR A 121 -4.34 3.88 -9.71
N ALA A 122 -3.16 3.61 -9.12
CA ALA A 122 -2.06 2.92 -9.78
C ALA A 122 -2.37 1.46 -10.11
N SER A 123 -2.71 0.65 -9.11
CA SER A 123 -2.95 -0.78 -9.30
C SER A 123 -4.16 -1.09 -10.19
N PRO A 124 -5.36 -0.51 -9.99
CA PRO A 124 -6.51 -0.84 -10.85
C PRO A 124 -6.27 -0.44 -12.31
N SER A 125 -5.67 0.72 -12.55
CA SER A 125 -5.37 1.17 -13.91
C SER A 125 -4.32 0.30 -14.60
N SER A 126 -3.20 0.04 -13.92
CA SER A 126 -2.08 -0.71 -14.49
C SER A 126 -2.42 -2.17 -14.76
N TYR A 127 -3.07 -2.86 -13.80
CA TYR A 127 -3.51 -4.24 -14.00
C TYR A 127 -4.47 -4.37 -15.20
N SER A 128 -5.42 -3.43 -15.32
CA SER A 128 -6.37 -3.42 -16.42
C SER A 128 -5.68 -3.15 -17.77
N ILE A 129 -4.79 -2.15 -17.84
CA ILE A 129 -4.03 -1.84 -19.07
C ILE A 129 -3.17 -3.04 -19.50
N LEU A 130 -2.41 -3.63 -18.56
CA LEU A 130 -1.54 -4.79 -18.87
C LEU A 130 -2.33 -6.02 -19.29
N SER A 131 -3.49 -6.25 -18.67
CA SER A 131 -4.37 -7.38 -19.03
C SER A 131 -4.90 -7.27 -20.45
N ASP A 132 -5.14 -6.06 -20.96
CA ASP A 132 -5.59 -5.84 -22.33
C ASP A 132 -4.44 -5.80 -23.35
N TYR A 133 -3.23 -5.45 -22.91
CA TYR A 133 -2.06 -5.47 -23.77
C TYR A 133 -1.47 -6.86 -24.02
N PHE A 134 -1.70 -7.82 -23.12
CA PHE A 134 -1.10 -9.15 -23.21
C PHE A 134 -2.15 -10.26 -23.18
N SER A 135 -1.92 -11.31 -23.98
CA SER A 135 -2.83 -12.44 -24.04
C SER A 135 -2.96 -13.17 -22.70
N PRO A 136 -4.09 -13.84 -22.41
CA PRO A 136 -4.29 -14.61 -21.19
C PRO A 136 -3.18 -15.63 -20.88
N LYS A 137 -2.53 -16.16 -21.94
CA LYS A 137 -1.45 -17.17 -21.81
C LYS A 137 -0.21 -16.65 -21.08
N VAL A 138 0.12 -15.36 -21.21
CA VAL A 138 1.31 -14.74 -20.62
C VAL A 138 0.98 -13.71 -19.54
N ARG A 139 -0.31 -13.45 -19.30
CA ARG A 139 -0.80 -12.39 -18.39
C ARG A 139 -0.23 -12.55 -16.98
N SER A 140 -0.22 -13.76 -16.41
CA SER A 140 0.32 -14.02 -15.09
C SER A 140 1.78 -13.59 -14.97
N THR A 141 2.62 -13.96 -15.95
CA THR A 141 4.04 -13.57 -16.01
C THR A 141 4.20 -12.04 -16.07
N ILE A 142 3.39 -11.39 -16.93
CA ILE A 142 3.44 -9.92 -17.07
C ILE A 142 3.05 -9.21 -15.78
N LEU A 143 1.99 -9.66 -15.12
CA LEU A 143 1.57 -9.08 -13.84
C LEU A 143 2.57 -9.36 -12.71
N SER A 144 3.27 -10.50 -12.74
CA SER A 144 4.36 -10.80 -11.80
C SER A 144 5.56 -9.87 -12.03
N ILE A 145 5.94 -9.60 -13.29
CA ILE A 145 6.98 -8.62 -13.62
C ILE A 145 6.60 -7.23 -13.10
N TYR A 146 5.35 -6.80 -13.33
CA TYR A 146 4.85 -5.54 -12.79
C TYR A 146 4.93 -5.52 -11.25
N SER A 147 4.48 -6.58 -10.58
CA SER A 147 4.45 -6.67 -9.12
C SER A 147 5.84 -6.75 -8.47
N SER A 148 6.89 -7.16 -9.21
CA SER A 148 8.26 -7.11 -8.69
C SER A 148 8.73 -5.68 -8.37
N GLY A 149 8.08 -4.68 -8.98
CA GLY A 149 8.31 -3.27 -8.68
C GLY A 149 8.09 -2.88 -7.21
N VAL A 150 7.32 -3.67 -6.44
CA VAL A 150 7.08 -3.44 -4.99
C VAL A 150 8.39 -3.43 -4.20
N TYR A 151 9.12 -4.53 -4.22
CA TYR A 151 10.34 -4.68 -3.41
C TYR A 151 11.54 -4.00 -4.04
N LEU A 152 11.59 -3.94 -5.37
CA LEU A 152 12.58 -3.10 -6.06
C LEU A 152 12.41 -1.63 -5.68
N GLY A 153 11.18 -1.12 -5.73
CA GLY A 153 10.88 0.26 -5.36
C GLY A 153 11.14 0.54 -3.87
N ALA A 154 10.76 -0.39 -2.99
CA ALA A 154 11.02 -0.25 -1.56
C ALA A 154 12.53 -0.18 -1.26
N GLY A 155 13.33 -1.07 -1.86
CA GLY A 155 14.78 -1.06 -1.69
C GLY A 155 15.45 0.17 -2.30
N ILE A 156 15.04 0.59 -3.51
CA ILE A 156 15.54 1.81 -4.15
C ILE A 156 15.15 3.04 -3.33
N GLY A 157 13.94 3.07 -2.75
CA GLY A 157 13.47 4.19 -1.92
C GLY A 157 14.30 4.38 -0.65
N LEU A 158 14.63 3.27 0.03
CA LEU A 158 15.57 3.29 1.16
C LEU A 158 16.93 3.85 0.72
N PHE A 159 17.51 3.26 -0.32
CA PHE A 159 18.83 3.66 -0.81
C PHE A 159 18.87 5.13 -1.22
N LEU A 160 17.94 5.59 -2.05
CA LEU A 160 17.91 6.98 -2.52
C LEU A 160 17.69 7.96 -1.37
N GLY A 161 16.80 7.63 -0.42
CA GLY A 161 16.52 8.49 0.73
C GLY A 161 17.77 8.76 1.54
N GLY A 162 18.43 7.72 2.03
CA GLY A 162 19.64 7.87 2.83
C GLY A 162 20.82 8.46 2.06
N TRP A 163 21.01 8.04 0.79
CA TRP A 163 22.10 8.56 -0.05
C TRP A 163 21.94 10.07 -0.33
N ILE A 164 20.73 10.55 -0.61
CA ILE A 164 20.48 11.98 -0.84
C ILE A 164 20.72 12.77 0.45
N VAL A 165 20.25 12.27 1.59
CA VAL A 165 20.47 12.92 2.89
C VAL A 165 21.97 13.03 3.19
N GLU A 166 22.71 11.93 3.06
CA GLU A 166 24.15 11.90 3.33
C GLU A 166 24.89 12.91 2.44
N LEU A 167 24.69 12.88 1.13
CA LEU A 167 25.31 13.82 0.20
C LEU A 167 24.90 15.27 0.47
N TRP A 168 23.63 15.50 0.81
CA TRP A 168 23.15 16.85 1.09
C TRP A 168 23.74 17.43 2.37
N THR A 169 23.77 16.64 3.43
CA THR A 169 24.34 17.05 4.73
C THR A 169 25.85 17.23 4.65
N GLU A 170 26.55 16.41 3.86
CA GLU A 170 27.98 16.58 3.60
C GLU A 170 28.28 17.85 2.79
N ALA A 171 27.46 18.13 1.75
CA ALA A 171 27.62 19.32 0.92
C ALA A 171 27.20 20.61 1.64
N TYR A 172 26.23 20.53 2.56
CA TYR A 172 25.67 21.67 3.29
C TYR A 172 25.55 21.35 4.79
N PRO A 173 26.69 21.32 5.53
CA PRO A 173 26.67 21.10 6.98
C PRO A 173 25.88 22.15 7.76
N ASP A 174 25.81 23.39 7.22
CA ASP A 174 24.90 24.43 7.69
C ASP A 174 23.73 24.55 6.69
N PRO A 175 22.52 24.15 7.09
CA PRO A 175 21.35 24.22 6.20
C PRO A 175 21.02 25.64 5.70
N SER A 176 21.47 26.69 6.41
CA SER A 176 21.23 28.08 5.96
C SER A 176 21.96 28.41 4.65
N LEU A 177 23.02 27.68 4.33
CA LEU A 177 23.80 27.82 3.10
C LEU A 177 23.27 26.91 1.96
N ALA A 178 22.37 25.99 2.28
CA ALA A 178 21.77 25.10 1.29
C ALA A 178 20.78 25.85 0.37
N PRO A 179 20.58 25.38 -0.88
CA PRO A 179 19.53 25.90 -1.74
C PRO A 179 18.17 25.87 -1.03
N LEU A 180 17.48 27.03 -1.01
CA LEU A 180 16.22 27.23 -0.29
C LEU A 180 16.29 26.94 1.22
N SER A 181 17.47 26.91 1.81
CA SER A 181 17.72 26.53 3.21
C SER A 181 17.11 25.17 3.59
N LEU A 182 17.13 24.22 2.65
CA LEU A 182 16.56 22.89 2.85
C LEU A 182 17.50 21.99 3.69
N LYS A 183 16.91 21.24 4.61
CA LYS A 183 17.56 20.14 5.32
C LYS A 183 17.63 18.89 4.43
N GLY A 184 18.46 17.90 4.79
CA GLY A 184 18.66 16.67 4.02
C GLY A 184 17.37 15.94 3.69
N TRP A 185 16.51 15.69 4.69
CA TRP A 185 15.23 15.02 4.49
C TRP A 185 14.26 15.78 3.58
N GLN A 186 14.28 17.12 3.62
CA GLN A 186 13.45 17.97 2.77
C GLN A 186 13.87 17.88 1.30
N ALA A 187 15.20 17.94 1.08
CA ALA A 187 15.78 17.77 -0.25
C ALA A 187 15.48 16.38 -0.81
N ALA A 188 15.56 15.34 0.01
CA ALA A 188 15.27 13.96 -0.41
C ALA A 188 13.82 13.81 -0.92
N PHE A 189 12.82 14.32 -0.22
CA PHE A 189 11.44 14.30 -0.69
C PHE A 189 11.24 15.06 -2.01
N ILE A 190 11.84 16.24 -2.16
CA ILE A 190 11.72 17.05 -3.38
C ILE A 190 12.38 16.35 -4.55
N LEU A 191 13.61 15.85 -4.37
CA LEU A 191 14.39 15.20 -5.44
C LEU A 191 13.80 13.87 -5.88
N VAL A 192 13.12 13.14 -4.99
CA VAL A 192 12.43 11.89 -5.33
C VAL A 192 11.05 12.16 -5.93
N GLY A 193 10.29 13.12 -5.40
CA GLY A 193 8.95 13.40 -5.89
C GLY A 193 8.91 14.05 -7.27
N LEU A 194 9.77 15.03 -7.57
CA LEU A 194 9.71 15.76 -8.84
C LEU A 194 9.88 14.89 -10.10
N PRO A 195 10.79 13.90 -10.16
CA PRO A 195 10.90 13.02 -11.33
C PRO A 195 9.62 12.24 -11.62
N GLY A 196 8.82 11.92 -10.60
CA GLY A 196 7.53 11.26 -10.78
C GLY A 196 6.50 12.12 -11.53
N VAL A 197 6.55 13.44 -11.35
CA VAL A 197 5.70 14.37 -12.14
C VAL A 197 6.07 14.31 -13.63
N LEU A 198 7.38 14.23 -13.94
CA LEU A 198 7.84 14.03 -15.32
C LEU A 198 7.41 12.65 -15.87
N LEU A 199 7.47 11.61 -15.03
CA LEU A 199 7.01 10.28 -15.39
C LEU A 199 5.50 10.24 -15.69
N ALA A 200 4.70 11.07 -15.03
CA ALA A 200 3.27 11.22 -15.32
C ALA A 200 3.02 11.71 -16.75
N PHE A 201 3.85 12.62 -17.26
CA PHE A 201 3.78 13.08 -18.64
C PHE A 201 4.06 11.93 -19.63
N PHE A 202 5.07 11.10 -19.39
CA PHE A 202 5.33 9.91 -20.23
C PHE A 202 4.21 8.87 -20.12
N THR A 203 3.64 8.69 -18.94
CA THR A 203 2.52 7.77 -18.71
C THR A 203 1.27 8.21 -19.48
N TRP A 204 1.02 9.51 -19.56
CA TRP A 204 -0.07 10.06 -20.35
C TRP A 204 0.06 9.79 -21.86
N GLN A 205 1.28 9.62 -22.38
CA GLN A 205 1.53 9.30 -23.78
C GLN A 205 1.31 7.82 -24.14
N ILE A 206 1.08 6.93 -23.17
CA ILE A 206 0.76 5.53 -23.43
C ILE A 206 -0.46 5.46 -24.35
N LYS A 207 -0.40 4.61 -25.37
CA LYS A 207 -1.58 4.31 -26.19
C LYS A 207 -2.54 3.43 -25.39
N GLU A 208 -3.76 3.86 -25.18
CA GLU A 208 -4.77 3.08 -24.46
C GLU A 208 -5.14 1.81 -25.26
N PRO A 209 -5.01 0.59 -24.70
CA PRO A 209 -5.45 -0.63 -25.38
C PRO A 209 -6.98 -0.75 -25.37
N LYS A 210 -7.55 -1.43 -26.39
CA LYS A 210 -8.99 -1.73 -26.43
C LYS A 210 -9.36 -2.63 -25.24
N ARG A 211 -10.41 -2.26 -24.51
CA ARG A 211 -10.89 -3.07 -23.38
C ARG A 211 -11.38 -4.43 -23.84
N GLY A 212 -10.89 -5.50 -23.18
CA GLY A 212 -11.17 -6.87 -23.57
C GLY A 212 -10.52 -7.29 -24.90
N GLY A 213 -9.70 -6.41 -25.50
CA GLY A 213 -9.10 -6.66 -26.81
C GLY A 213 -8.17 -7.88 -26.86
N SER A 214 -7.52 -8.23 -25.76
CA SER A 214 -6.68 -9.42 -25.64
C SER A 214 -7.46 -10.75 -25.62
N GLU A 215 -8.75 -10.70 -25.31
CA GLU A 215 -9.69 -11.84 -25.26
C GLU A 215 -10.69 -11.84 -26.41
N GLY A 216 -10.64 -10.82 -27.27
CA GLY A 216 -11.62 -10.67 -28.36
C GLY A 216 -13.03 -10.27 -27.89
N ILE A 217 -13.15 -9.79 -26.64
CA ILE A 217 -14.43 -9.38 -26.04
C ILE A 217 -14.58 -7.88 -26.24
N GLU A 218 -15.71 -7.45 -26.85
CA GLU A 218 -16.04 -6.04 -26.89
C GLU A 218 -16.75 -5.61 -25.60
N THR A 219 -16.07 -4.79 -24.80
CA THR A 219 -16.68 -4.18 -23.63
C THR A 219 -17.26 -2.83 -24.00
N ILE A 220 -18.58 -2.71 -23.99
CA ILE A 220 -19.29 -1.45 -24.22
C ILE A 220 -19.43 -0.75 -22.87
N ILE A 221 -18.81 0.43 -22.74
CA ILE A 221 -18.99 1.29 -21.57
C ILE A 221 -20.29 2.06 -21.76
N THR A 222 -21.30 1.75 -20.97
CA THR A 222 -22.62 2.40 -21.02
C THR A 222 -22.82 3.47 -19.96
N THR A 223 -21.98 3.48 -18.92
CA THR A 223 -22.12 4.40 -17.78
C THR A 223 -21.18 5.59 -17.95
N ASP A 224 -21.70 6.80 -17.77
CA ASP A 224 -20.88 8.00 -17.69
C ASP A 224 -19.91 7.95 -16.51
N PRO A 225 -18.61 8.29 -16.70
CA PRO A 225 -17.59 8.19 -15.67
C PRO A 225 -17.90 8.96 -14.38
N LEU A 226 -18.44 10.18 -14.49
CA LEU A 226 -18.79 11.00 -13.33
C LEU A 226 -19.97 10.42 -12.56
N THR A 227 -20.95 9.87 -13.27
CA THR A 227 -22.08 9.16 -12.66
C THR A 227 -21.62 7.93 -11.91
N ALA A 228 -20.75 7.10 -12.53
CA ALA A 228 -20.17 5.93 -11.89
C ALA A 228 -19.35 6.30 -10.61
N LEU A 229 -18.54 7.35 -10.70
CA LEU A 229 -17.77 7.86 -9.57
C LEU A 229 -18.68 8.34 -8.42
N LYS A 230 -19.72 9.11 -8.75
CA LYS A 230 -20.71 9.60 -7.76
C LYS A 230 -21.45 8.45 -7.07
N GLU A 231 -21.86 7.45 -7.82
CA GLU A 231 -22.55 6.26 -7.27
C GLU A 231 -21.67 5.50 -6.29
N GLU A 232 -20.36 5.37 -6.56
CA GLU A 232 -19.43 4.72 -5.64
C GLU A 232 -19.15 5.58 -4.39
N PHE A 233 -19.03 6.91 -4.51
CA PHE A 233 -18.92 7.79 -3.35
C PHE A 233 -20.17 7.74 -2.47
N ILE A 234 -21.37 7.66 -3.07
CA ILE A 234 -22.60 7.41 -2.31
C ILE A 234 -22.53 6.04 -1.62
N GLY A 235 -21.99 5.02 -2.31
CA GLY A 235 -21.86 3.65 -1.80
C GLY A 235 -20.95 3.48 -0.60
N ILE A 236 -19.91 4.30 -0.48
CA ILE A 236 -18.99 4.30 0.67
C ILE A 236 -19.38 5.33 1.75
N SER A 237 -20.44 6.10 1.57
CA SER A 237 -20.90 7.14 2.49
C SER A 237 -22.17 6.72 3.24
N PRO A 238 -22.57 7.45 4.31
CA PRO A 238 -23.84 7.23 4.99
C PRO A 238 -25.06 7.29 4.06
N LEU A 239 -24.93 7.96 2.92
CA LEU A 239 -26.02 8.07 1.93
C LEU A 239 -26.41 6.71 1.32
N VAL A 240 -25.60 5.67 1.51
CA VAL A 240 -25.89 4.29 1.08
C VAL A 240 -27.21 3.75 1.66
N ILE A 241 -27.69 4.29 2.81
CA ILE A 241 -28.98 3.92 3.40
C ILE A 241 -30.15 4.17 2.45
N PHE A 242 -30.05 5.18 1.55
CA PHE A 242 -31.08 5.48 0.56
C PHE A 242 -31.24 4.39 -0.51
N ALA A 243 -30.23 3.53 -0.69
CA ALA A 243 -30.32 2.37 -1.58
C ALA A 243 -31.10 1.20 -0.97
N SER A 244 -31.42 1.25 0.34
CA SER A 244 -32.19 0.20 1.04
C SER A 244 -33.70 0.35 0.81
N LYS A 245 -34.40 -0.79 0.63
CA LYS A 245 -35.88 -0.85 0.63
C LYS A 245 -36.46 -0.49 2.00
N ASN A 246 -35.77 -0.82 3.08
CA ASN A 246 -36.16 -0.47 4.45
C ASN A 246 -35.17 0.53 5.02
N LYS A 247 -35.43 1.82 4.76
CA LYS A 247 -34.56 2.93 5.16
C LYS A 247 -34.41 3.03 6.68
N LEU A 248 -35.47 2.82 7.44
CA LEU A 248 -35.42 2.90 8.92
C LEU A 248 -34.47 1.85 9.49
N LYS A 249 -34.62 0.59 9.09
CA LYS A 249 -33.71 -0.48 9.53
C LYS A 249 -32.27 -0.24 9.09
N ALA A 250 -32.06 0.26 7.86
CA ALA A 250 -30.77 0.59 7.35
C ALA A 250 -30.12 1.72 8.16
N SER A 251 -30.87 2.77 8.48
CA SER A 251 -30.38 3.88 9.32
C SER A 251 -30.06 3.43 10.74
N MET A 252 -30.89 2.58 11.35
CA MET A 252 -30.60 2.04 12.69
C MET A 252 -29.30 1.23 12.72
N ILE A 253 -29.04 0.36 11.71
CA ILE A 253 -27.81 -0.41 11.60
C ILE A 253 -26.62 0.55 11.41
N ASN A 254 -26.75 1.56 10.55
CA ASN A 254 -25.70 2.53 10.28
C ASN A 254 -25.33 3.34 11.53
N LEU A 255 -26.34 3.85 12.27
CA LEU A 255 -26.13 4.55 13.53
C LEU A 255 -25.50 3.67 14.60
N LEU A 256 -25.96 2.40 14.70
CA LEU A 256 -25.35 1.44 15.62
C LEU A 256 -23.88 1.20 15.30
N MET A 257 -23.52 1.02 14.01
CA MET A 257 -22.14 0.86 13.60
C MET A 257 -21.30 2.12 13.87
N ALA A 258 -21.85 3.32 13.59
CA ALA A 258 -21.21 4.58 13.93
C ALA A 258 -20.94 4.68 15.44
N PHE A 259 -21.93 4.33 16.27
CA PHE A 259 -21.79 4.33 17.73
C PHE A 259 -20.71 3.34 18.21
N ILE A 260 -20.74 2.10 17.72
CA ILE A 260 -19.76 1.07 18.10
C ILE A 260 -18.33 1.52 17.71
N ILE A 261 -18.14 1.97 16.47
CA ILE A 261 -16.82 2.42 15.98
C ILE A 261 -16.34 3.63 16.79
N SER A 262 -17.21 4.63 17.00
CA SER A 262 -16.86 5.81 17.80
C SER A 262 -16.53 5.45 19.25
N SER A 263 -17.26 4.51 19.85
CA SER A 263 -17.00 4.04 21.24
C SER A 263 -15.64 3.33 21.33
N ILE A 264 -15.31 2.46 20.35
CA ILE A 264 -14.01 1.78 20.30
C ILE A 264 -12.89 2.81 20.10
N CYS A 265 -13.03 3.72 19.13
CA CYS A 265 -12.03 4.75 18.89
C CYS A 265 -11.85 5.70 20.08
N PHE A 266 -12.95 6.04 20.76
CA PHE A 266 -12.88 6.84 22.00
C PHE A 266 -12.15 6.10 23.13
N ALA A 267 -12.42 4.81 23.31
CA ALA A 267 -11.71 4.00 24.31
C ALA A 267 -10.20 3.92 24.00
N LEU A 268 -9.84 3.71 22.72
CA LEU A 268 -8.46 3.69 22.26
C LEU A 268 -7.79 5.06 22.40
N TYR A 269 -8.51 6.14 22.08
CA TYR A 269 -8.04 7.51 22.36
C TYR A 269 -7.75 7.72 23.86
N ARG A 270 -8.63 7.23 24.74
CA ARG A 270 -8.39 7.34 26.20
C ARG A 270 -7.17 6.55 26.68
N LEU A 271 -6.78 5.49 25.97
CA LEU A 271 -5.60 4.69 26.27
C LEU A 271 -4.31 5.31 25.72
N THR A 272 -4.37 5.87 24.51
CA THR A 272 -3.16 6.32 23.79
C THR A 272 -2.98 7.84 23.78
N ASN A 273 -4.03 8.60 24.07
CA ASN A 273 -4.12 10.06 23.96
C ASN A 273 -3.92 10.63 22.54
N ASP A 274 -4.00 9.79 21.50
CA ASP A 274 -3.79 10.14 20.09
C ASP A 274 -5.12 10.37 19.36
N LEU A 275 -5.66 11.59 19.45
CA LEU A 275 -6.95 11.93 18.84
C LEU A 275 -6.92 11.79 17.31
N ILE A 276 -5.86 12.28 16.64
CA ILE A 276 -5.77 12.31 15.17
C ILE A 276 -5.76 10.90 14.62
N GLN A 277 -4.99 9.99 15.21
CA GLN A 277 -4.94 8.56 14.85
C GLN A 277 -6.33 7.94 14.86
N TRP A 278 -7.05 8.07 15.97
CA TRP A 278 -8.32 7.36 16.15
C TRP A 278 -9.49 8.02 15.43
N VAL A 279 -9.45 9.32 15.17
CA VAL A 279 -10.40 10.00 14.30
C VAL A 279 -10.21 9.56 12.85
N ALA A 280 -8.99 9.55 12.34
CA ALA A 280 -8.70 9.12 10.97
C ALA A 280 -9.03 7.63 10.76
N PHE A 281 -8.60 6.76 11.67
CA PHE A 281 -8.91 5.33 11.62
C PHE A 281 -10.42 5.06 11.75
N GLY A 282 -11.10 5.74 12.67
CA GLY A 282 -12.54 5.63 12.87
C GLY A 282 -13.33 6.06 11.64
N LEU A 283 -12.91 7.14 10.98
CA LEU A 283 -13.49 7.56 9.70
C LEU A 283 -13.37 6.46 8.65
N GLY A 284 -12.17 5.88 8.49
CA GLY A 284 -11.93 4.77 7.56
C GLY A 284 -12.79 3.56 7.86
N ALA A 285 -12.83 3.13 9.12
CA ALA A 285 -13.64 2.00 9.57
C ALA A 285 -15.15 2.25 9.37
N TYR A 286 -15.63 3.47 9.61
CA TYR A 286 -17.02 3.84 9.39
C TYR A 286 -17.38 3.82 7.90
N LEU A 287 -16.58 4.42 7.04
CA LEU A 287 -16.82 4.40 5.59
C LEU A 287 -16.75 2.97 5.02
N LEU A 288 -15.84 2.14 5.53
CA LEU A 288 -15.81 0.70 5.21
C LEU A 288 -17.13 0.02 5.64
N SER A 289 -17.65 0.33 6.83
CA SER A 289 -18.94 -0.22 7.29
C SER A 289 -20.10 0.20 6.39
N CYS A 290 -20.10 1.44 5.90
CA CYS A 290 -21.09 1.93 4.92
C CYS A 290 -20.99 1.14 3.60
N TRP A 291 -19.77 0.90 3.11
CA TRP A 291 -19.54 0.10 1.91
C TRP A 291 -20.05 -1.35 2.07
N ILE A 292 -19.76 -1.99 3.21
CA ILE A 292 -20.26 -3.34 3.54
C ILE A 292 -21.80 -3.35 3.57
N GLN A 293 -22.41 -2.33 4.16
CA GLN A 293 -23.86 -2.17 4.18
C GLN A 293 -24.43 -1.99 2.77
N GLY A 294 -23.76 -1.18 1.95
CA GLY A 294 -24.09 -0.97 0.54
C GLY A 294 -24.02 -2.26 -0.27
N LEU A 295 -22.98 -3.04 -0.08
CA LEU A 295 -22.81 -4.34 -0.72
C LEU A 295 -23.97 -5.29 -0.39
N ARG A 296 -24.43 -5.29 0.88
CA ARG A 296 -25.58 -6.08 1.31
C ARG A 296 -26.86 -5.73 0.56
N PHE A 297 -27.04 -4.46 0.17
CA PHE A 297 -28.23 -4.01 -0.54
C PHE A 297 -28.14 -4.19 -2.05
N ARG A 298 -26.95 -3.94 -2.62
CA ARG A 298 -26.70 -3.98 -4.07
C ARG A 298 -26.44 -5.38 -4.59
N ASP A 299 -25.64 -6.18 -3.86
CA ASP A 299 -25.28 -7.55 -4.21
C ASP A 299 -25.29 -8.48 -2.98
N PRO A 300 -26.50 -8.91 -2.53
CA PRO A 300 -26.66 -9.78 -1.37
C PRO A 300 -25.94 -11.11 -1.50
N VAL A 301 -25.72 -11.60 -2.74
CA VAL A 301 -25.05 -12.88 -3.01
C VAL A 301 -23.57 -12.77 -2.70
N THR A 302 -22.91 -11.73 -3.23
CA THR A 302 -21.49 -11.43 -2.93
C THR A 302 -21.30 -11.14 -1.45
N PHE A 303 -22.19 -10.33 -0.83
CA PHE A 303 -22.18 -10.09 0.61
C PHE A 303 -22.24 -11.39 1.42
N SER A 304 -23.20 -12.28 1.09
CA SER A 304 -23.33 -13.56 1.79
C SER A 304 -22.09 -14.43 1.66
N LEU A 305 -21.48 -14.46 0.48
CA LEU A 305 -20.25 -15.22 0.25
C LEU A 305 -19.08 -14.66 1.08
N LEU A 306 -18.87 -13.36 1.06
CA LEU A 306 -17.77 -12.71 1.79
C LEU A 306 -17.87 -12.89 3.31
N PHE A 307 -19.07 -12.75 3.88
CA PHE A 307 -19.25 -12.69 5.33
C PHE A 307 -19.79 -13.97 5.99
N LYS A 308 -20.32 -14.94 5.21
CA LYS A 308 -20.81 -16.20 5.75
C LYS A 308 -19.90 -17.40 5.43
N THR A 309 -18.96 -17.25 4.48
CA THR A 309 -18.01 -18.32 4.17
C THR A 309 -16.81 -18.21 5.10
N LYS A 310 -16.73 -19.10 6.09
CA LYS A 310 -15.68 -19.09 7.13
C LYS A 310 -14.27 -19.07 6.53
N SER A 311 -13.99 -19.91 5.52
CA SER A 311 -12.67 -19.98 4.89
C SER A 311 -12.26 -18.63 4.28
N LEU A 312 -13.18 -17.94 3.60
CA LEU A 312 -12.90 -16.64 3.01
C LEU A 312 -12.69 -15.56 4.08
N LEU A 313 -13.55 -15.54 5.10
CA LEU A 313 -13.45 -14.59 6.20
C LEU A 313 -12.13 -14.72 6.94
N PHE A 314 -11.72 -15.96 7.30
CA PHE A 314 -10.43 -16.20 7.94
C PHE A 314 -9.24 -15.86 7.05
N THR A 315 -9.33 -16.08 5.73
CA THR A 315 -8.28 -15.67 4.80
C THR A 315 -8.14 -14.14 4.75
N VAL A 316 -9.27 -13.43 4.63
CA VAL A 316 -9.31 -11.96 4.53
C VAL A 316 -8.90 -11.28 5.84
N ILE A 317 -9.10 -11.91 6.99
CA ILE A 317 -8.66 -11.38 8.29
C ILE A 317 -7.24 -11.86 8.64
N GLY A 318 -6.89 -13.12 8.37
CA GLY A 318 -5.62 -13.71 8.81
C GLY A 318 -4.39 -13.16 8.10
N PHE A 319 -4.41 -13.05 6.77
CA PHE A 319 -3.26 -12.52 6.03
C PHE A 319 -2.91 -11.06 6.36
N PRO A 320 -3.84 -10.13 6.65
CA PRO A 320 -3.52 -8.81 7.15
C PRO A 320 -2.64 -8.75 8.40
N PHE A 321 -2.67 -9.77 9.27
CA PHE A 321 -1.76 -9.81 10.43
C PHE A 321 -0.29 -10.06 10.01
N ILE A 322 -0.06 -10.77 8.90
CA ILE A 322 1.29 -10.88 8.34
C ILE A 322 1.74 -9.51 7.82
N SER A 323 0.85 -8.80 7.13
CA SER A 323 1.15 -7.45 6.65
C SER A 323 1.36 -6.45 7.79
N PHE A 324 0.69 -6.63 8.93
CA PHE A 324 0.91 -5.82 10.14
C PHE A 324 2.39 -5.88 10.56
N VAL A 325 2.95 -7.06 10.73
CA VAL A 325 4.36 -7.24 11.10
C VAL A 325 5.28 -6.72 10.01
N THR A 326 5.00 -7.04 8.75
CA THR A 326 5.84 -6.62 7.62
C THR A 326 5.92 -5.10 7.49
N TYR A 327 4.79 -4.40 7.56
CA TYR A 327 4.77 -2.94 7.47
C TYR A 327 5.36 -2.25 8.72
N SER A 328 5.21 -2.86 9.90
CA SER A 328 5.86 -2.36 11.12
C SER A 328 7.38 -2.39 11.00
N ILE A 329 7.94 -3.52 10.58
CA ILE A 329 9.39 -3.67 10.38
C ILE A 329 9.87 -2.80 9.19
N ALA A 330 9.09 -2.65 8.15
CA ALA A 330 9.43 -1.77 7.04
C ALA A 330 9.48 -0.29 7.46
N ALA A 331 8.60 0.13 8.37
CA ALA A 331 8.55 1.50 8.86
C ALA A 331 9.69 1.84 9.83
N PHE A 332 9.93 0.99 10.83
CA PHE A 332 10.87 1.26 11.93
C PHE A 332 12.20 0.50 11.81
N GLY A 333 12.36 -0.37 10.80
CA GLY A 333 13.62 -1.10 10.59
C GLY A 333 14.84 -0.20 10.49
N PRO A 334 14.85 0.84 9.64
CA PRO A 334 15.99 1.77 9.58
C PRO A 334 16.28 2.42 10.94
N ALA A 335 15.27 2.96 11.62
CA ALA A 335 15.42 3.55 12.94
C ALA A 335 15.98 2.57 13.98
N PHE A 336 15.49 1.31 13.97
CA PHE A 336 16.03 0.24 14.83
C PHE A 336 17.53 0.04 14.65
N TYR A 337 18.01 -0.06 13.40
CA TYR A 337 19.43 -0.26 13.14
C TYR A 337 20.26 0.96 13.53
N MET A 338 19.79 2.17 13.26
CA MET A 338 20.47 3.40 13.66
C MET A 338 20.55 3.54 15.20
N ARG A 339 19.46 3.28 15.90
CA ARG A 339 19.39 3.43 17.37
C ARG A 339 20.19 2.35 18.09
N ASN A 340 20.07 1.07 17.71
CA ASN A 340 20.67 -0.04 18.45
C ASN A 340 22.12 -0.33 18.07
N PHE A 341 22.52 -0.09 16.83
CA PHE A 341 23.87 -0.40 16.36
C PHE A 341 24.70 0.85 16.07
N GLY A 342 24.12 2.05 16.16
CA GLY A 342 24.84 3.31 15.96
C GLY A 342 25.41 3.51 14.55
N ILE A 343 24.84 2.84 13.54
CA ILE A 343 25.28 2.94 12.14
C ILE A 343 24.64 4.13 11.44
N SER A 344 25.34 4.67 10.42
CA SER A 344 24.89 5.85 9.70
C SER A 344 23.63 5.58 8.87
N GLU A 345 22.87 6.63 8.60
CA GLU A 345 21.67 6.56 7.77
C GLU A 345 21.97 6.04 6.36
N GLY A 346 23.08 6.47 5.73
CA GLY A 346 23.50 6.01 4.41
C GLY A 346 23.89 4.53 4.39
N GLU A 347 24.56 4.01 5.43
CA GLU A 347 24.88 2.59 5.56
C GLU A 347 23.61 1.74 5.73
N VAL A 348 22.71 2.14 6.63
CA VAL A 348 21.41 1.48 6.83
C VAL A 348 20.62 1.46 5.53
N ALA A 349 20.51 2.61 4.88
CA ALA A 349 19.78 2.77 3.62
C ALA A 349 20.31 1.85 2.53
N THR A 350 21.64 1.75 2.40
CA THR A 350 22.29 0.92 1.40
C THR A 350 22.07 -0.56 1.68
N ILE A 351 22.34 -1.02 2.90
CA ILE A 351 22.28 -2.45 3.23
C ILE A 351 20.84 -2.95 3.28
N LEU A 352 19.94 -2.26 4.00
CA LEU A 352 18.54 -2.66 4.07
C LEU A 352 17.84 -2.49 2.71
N GLY A 353 18.20 -1.47 1.94
CA GLY A 353 17.70 -1.27 0.58
C GLY A 353 18.05 -2.44 -0.32
N LEU A 354 19.32 -2.88 -0.32
CA LEU A 354 19.79 -4.03 -1.11
C LEU A 354 19.11 -5.33 -0.66
N ILE A 355 19.06 -5.57 0.67
CA ILE A 355 18.39 -6.75 1.23
C ILE A 355 16.93 -6.78 0.81
N THR A 356 16.21 -5.68 0.96
CA THR A 356 14.79 -5.59 0.61
C THR A 356 14.56 -5.81 -0.88
N ALA A 357 15.34 -5.17 -1.75
CA ALA A 357 15.20 -5.31 -3.19
C ALA A 357 15.46 -6.75 -3.66
N VAL A 358 16.54 -7.37 -3.20
CA VAL A 358 16.95 -8.71 -3.64
C VAL A 358 16.12 -9.80 -2.98
N PHE A 359 16.14 -9.87 -1.67
CA PHE A 359 15.52 -10.98 -0.93
C PHE A 359 13.99 -10.84 -0.88
N GLY A 360 13.46 -9.61 -0.84
CA GLY A 360 12.02 -9.38 -0.95
C GLY A 360 11.46 -9.83 -2.30
N SER A 361 12.15 -9.49 -3.41
CA SER A 361 11.75 -9.95 -4.74
C SER A 361 11.83 -11.46 -4.88
N LEU A 362 12.89 -12.09 -4.35
CA LEU A 362 13.01 -13.57 -4.30
C LEU A 362 11.87 -14.19 -3.50
N GLY A 363 11.50 -13.60 -2.36
CA GLY A 363 10.41 -14.07 -1.53
C GLY A 363 9.08 -14.13 -2.28
N VAL A 364 8.71 -13.07 -3.01
CA VAL A 364 7.48 -13.05 -3.83
C VAL A 364 7.47 -14.18 -4.85
N ILE A 365 8.59 -14.36 -5.58
CA ILE A 365 8.72 -15.40 -6.61
C ILE A 365 8.62 -16.80 -6.00
N LEU A 366 9.35 -17.05 -4.91
CA LEU A 366 9.34 -18.32 -4.20
C LEU A 366 7.94 -18.63 -3.63
N GLY A 367 7.26 -17.64 -3.07
CA GLY A 367 5.91 -17.78 -2.55
C GLY A 367 4.92 -18.26 -3.61
N GLY A 368 4.93 -17.61 -4.78
CA GLY A 368 4.09 -18.03 -5.90
C GLY A 368 4.40 -19.45 -6.37
N TYR A 369 5.69 -19.75 -6.59
CA TYR A 369 6.14 -21.06 -7.07
C TYR A 369 5.82 -22.21 -6.10
N ILE A 370 6.14 -22.05 -4.81
CA ILE A 370 5.87 -23.05 -3.78
C ILE A 370 4.35 -23.20 -3.58
N GLY A 371 3.63 -22.09 -3.56
CA GLY A 371 2.17 -22.06 -3.41
C GLY A 371 1.46 -22.83 -4.52
N ASP A 372 1.86 -22.64 -5.77
CA ASP A 372 1.27 -23.34 -6.92
C ASP A 372 1.64 -24.83 -6.92
N ARG A 373 2.88 -25.20 -6.58
CA ARG A 373 3.28 -26.59 -6.45
C ARG A 373 2.52 -27.33 -5.35
N LEU A 374 2.35 -26.73 -4.19
CA LEU A 374 1.61 -27.33 -3.09
C LEU A 374 0.11 -27.38 -3.41
N ARG A 375 -0.43 -26.36 -4.09
CA ARG A 375 -1.83 -26.34 -4.54
C ARG A 375 -2.14 -27.47 -5.53
N ALA A 376 -1.19 -27.80 -6.40
CA ALA A 376 -1.33 -28.93 -7.34
C ALA A 376 -1.43 -30.31 -6.63
N LYS A 377 -0.85 -30.42 -5.42
CA LYS A 377 -0.88 -31.67 -4.62
C LYS A 377 -2.02 -31.69 -3.59
N HIS A 378 -2.34 -30.54 -3.00
CA HIS A 378 -3.31 -30.41 -1.91
C HIS A 378 -4.20 -29.20 -2.10
N ILE A 379 -5.50 -29.36 -1.87
CA ILE A 379 -6.48 -28.27 -2.01
C ILE A 379 -6.14 -27.05 -1.13
N ASN A 380 -5.52 -27.26 0.03
CA ASN A 380 -5.09 -26.21 0.96
C ASN A 380 -3.61 -25.83 0.80
N GLY A 381 -2.96 -26.25 -0.28
CA GLY A 381 -1.50 -26.10 -0.45
C GLY A 381 -0.99 -24.67 -0.30
N ARG A 382 -1.73 -23.66 -0.79
CA ARG A 382 -1.37 -22.26 -0.60
C ARG A 382 -1.46 -21.81 0.85
N LEU A 383 -2.43 -22.31 1.63
CA LEU A 383 -2.53 -22.00 3.06
C LEU A 383 -1.36 -22.61 3.85
N TYR A 384 -0.85 -23.76 3.44
CA TYR A 384 0.35 -24.36 4.07
C TYR A 384 1.58 -23.47 3.93
N VAL A 385 1.72 -22.76 2.81
CA VAL A 385 2.78 -21.74 2.68
C VAL A 385 2.54 -20.62 3.69
N GLY A 386 1.30 -20.13 3.83
CA GLY A 386 0.93 -19.12 4.83
C GLY A 386 1.31 -19.53 6.26
N PHE A 387 1.05 -20.77 6.65
CA PHE A 387 1.49 -21.31 7.96
C PHE A 387 3.01 -21.41 8.07
N GLY A 388 3.69 -21.88 7.00
CA GLY A 388 5.14 -21.95 6.97
C GLY A 388 5.80 -20.57 7.11
N LEU A 389 5.19 -19.54 6.53
CA LEU A 389 5.64 -18.14 6.68
C LEU A 389 5.67 -17.70 8.14
N ILE A 390 4.59 -17.92 8.88
CA ILE A 390 4.49 -17.51 10.29
C ILE A 390 5.54 -18.22 11.12
N ILE A 391 5.71 -19.53 10.91
CA ILE A 391 6.70 -20.34 11.63
C ILE A 391 8.13 -19.89 11.34
N LEU A 392 8.43 -19.47 10.11
CA LEU A 392 9.77 -19.01 9.73
C LEU A 392 10.00 -17.53 10.06
N ALA A 393 9.03 -16.66 9.80
CA ALA A 393 9.20 -15.22 9.95
C ALA A 393 9.33 -14.78 11.41
N ALA A 394 8.60 -15.40 12.33
CA ALA A 394 8.64 -15.01 13.74
C ALA A 394 10.02 -15.24 14.40
N PRO A 395 10.65 -16.42 14.29
CA PRO A 395 12.02 -16.60 14.80
C PRO A 395 13.05 -15.69 14.14
N MET A 396 12.88 -15.40 12.83
CA MET A 396 13.81 -14.48 12.12
C MET A 396 13.65 -13.05 12.61
N ALA A 397 12.42 -12.59 12.82
CA ALA A 397 12.16 -11.28 13.41
C ALA A 397 12.73 -11.16 14.83
N LEU A 398 12.49 -12.15 15.67
CA LEU A 398 13.04 -12.18 17.04
C LEU A 398 14.58 -12.26 17.01
N GLY A 399 15.16 -13.09 16.14
CA GLY A 399 16.61 -13.17 15.98
C GLY A 399 17.22 -11.83 15.56
N MET A 400 16.57 -11.11 14.63
CA MET A 400 16.96 -9.78 14.20
C MET A 400 16.96 -8.77 15.35
N LEU A 401 15.91 -8.78 16.19
CA LEU A 401 15.70 -7.79 17.26
C LEU A 401 16.58 -8.04 18.49
N PHE A 402 16.87 -9.30 18.82
CA PHE A 402 17.55 -9.66 20.08
C PHE A 402 19.03 -10.03 19.93
N THR A 403 19.59 -10.06 18.70
CA THR A 403 21.02 -10.30 18.53
C THR A 403 21.84 -9.05 18.77
N GLU A 404 22.96 -9.21 19.48
CA GLU A 404 23.95 -8.12 19.67
C GLU A 404 24.88 -7.97 18.45
N SER A 405 24.88 -8.93 17.54
CA SER A 405 25.74 -8.92 16.36
C SER A 405 25.03 -8.27 15.17
N LEU A 406 25.54 -7.14 14.68
CA LEU A 406 25.03 -6.46 13.48
C LEU A 406 24.95 -7.40 12.25
N VAL A 407 26.00 -8.21 12.03
CA VAL A 407 26.06 -9.14 10.91
C VAL A 407 24.95 -10.20 11.03
N MET A 408 24.74 -10.77 12.23
CA MET A 408 23.68 -11.75 12.45
C MET A 408 22.30 -11.10 12.31
N SER A 409 22.12 -9.86 12.74
CA SER A 409 20.88 -9.11 12.55
C SER A 409 20.56 -8.95 11.05
N TYR A 410 21.53 -8.61 10.21
CA TYR A 410 21.36 -8.55 8.75
C TYR A 410 21.03 -9.92 8.13
N VAL A 411 21.63 -11.00 8.63
CA VAL A 411 21.29 -12.36 8.19
C VAL A 411 19.84 -12.71 8.52
N TYR A 412 19.41 -12.45 9.75
CA TYR A 412 18.01 -12.66 10.16
C TYR A 412 17.06 -11.79 9.37
N TYR A 413 17.38 -10.50 9.14
CA TYR A 413 16.58 -9.61 8.33
C TYR A 413 16.46 -10.10 6.88
N SER A 414 17.55 -10.62 6.29
CA SER A 414 17.54 -11.19 4.94
C SER A 414 16.62 -12.41 4.85
N LEU A 415 16.67 -13.31 5.82
CA LEU A 415 15.77 -14.48 5.89
C LEU A 415 14.32 -14.06 6.12
N PHE A 416 14.07 -13.04 6.95
CA PHE A 416 12.77 -12.46 7.15
C PHE A 416 12.21 -11.86 5.85
N GLN A 417 13.06 -11.14 5.09
CA GLN A 417 12.71 -10.55 3.79
C GLN A 417 12.51 -11.59 2.68
N ILE A 418 12.96 -12.83 2.82
CA ILE A 418 12.55 -13.94 1.94
C ILE A 418 11.19 -14.49 2.38
N ALA A 419 11.01 -14.72 3.66
CA ALA A 419 9.81 -15.38 4.19
C ALA A 419 8.57 -14.50 4.03
N THR A 420 8.59 -13.27 4.55
CA THR A 420 7.39 -12.43 4.64
C THR A 420 6.78 -12.06 3.29
N PRO A 421 7.51 -11.70 2.20
CA PRO A 421 6.91 -11.31 0.93
C PRO A 421 6.15 -12.42 0.21
N MET A 422 6.35 -13.67 0.58
CA MET A 422 5.65 -14.80 -0.05
C MET A 422 4.11 -14.68 0.01
N TRP A 423 3.55 -13.99 1.02
CA TRP A 423 2.10 -13.80 1.13
C TRP A 423 1.50 -12.94 0.01
N VAL A 424 2.29 -12.05 -0.59
CA VAL A 424 1.82 -11.06 -1.58
C VAL A 424 1.19 -11.72 -2.80
N GLY A 425 1.73 -12.87 -3.24
CA GLY A 425 1.15 -13.64 -4.34
C GLY A 425 0.07 -14.62 -3.91
N ILE A 426 0.24 -15.23 -2.74
CA ILE A 426 -0.60 -16.33 -2.24
C ILE A 426 -1.96 -15.85 -1.78
N ALA A 427 -2.02 -14.76 -1.02
CA ALA A 427 -3.25 -14.31 -0.40
C ALA A 427 -4.31 -13.84 -1.41
N PRO A 428 -4.01 -12.94 -2.38
CA PRO A 428 -4.99 -12.54 -3.40
C PRO A 428 -5.47 -13.72 -4.25
N THR A 429 -4.57 -14.67 -4.55
CA THR A 429 -4.91 -15.85 -5.33
C THR A 429 -5.83 -16.78 -4.53
N THR A 430 -5.58 -16.96 -3.23
CA THR A 430 -6.45 -17.74 -2.34
C THR A 430 -7.84 -17.10 -2.23
N VAL A 431 -7.92 -15.79 -2.06
CA VAL A 431 -9.20 -15.06 -2.07
C VAL A 431 -9.95 -15.27 -3.38
N SER A 432 -9.24 -15.19 -4.52
CA SER A 432 -9.82 -15.38 -5.86
C SER A 432 -10.33 -16.80 -6.09
N ASP A 433 -9.68 -17.83 -5.51
CA ASP A 433 -10.10 -19.23 -5.61
C ASP A 433 -11.36 -19.54 -4.79
N LEU A 434 -11.63 -18.75 -3.76
CA LEU A 434 -12.77 -18.95 -2.85
C LEU A 434 -14.06 -18.25 -3.31
N VAL A 435 -14.02 -17.52 -4.41
CA VAL A 435 -15.15 -16.73 -4.93
C VAL A 435 -15.42 -17.03 -6.40
N LEU A 436 -16.64 -16.78 -6.85
CA LEU A 436 -17.00 -16.88 -8.27
C LEU A 436 -16.26 -15.82 -9.09
N PRO A 437 -15.94 -16.10 -10.39
CA PRO A 437 -15.20 -15.17 -11.25
C PRO A 437 -15.73 -13.73 -11.25
N ARG A 438 -17.07 -13.56 -11.29
CA ARG A 438 -17.72 -12.24 -11.26
C ARG A 438 -17.53 -11.47 -9.95
N MET A 439 -17.15 -12.15 -8.85
CA MET A 439 -17.01 -11.57 -7.51
C MET A 439 -15.54 -11.29 -7.14
N ARG A 440 -14.57 -11.73 -7.95
CA ARG A 440 -13.13 -11.62 -7.66
C ARG A 440 -12.70 -10.18 -7.43
N GLY A 441 -13.24 -9.23 -8.20
CA GLY A 441 -12.92 -7.81 -8.05
C GLY A 441 -13.33 -7.27 -6.67
N VAL A 442 -14.56 -7.54 -6.25
CA VAL A 442 -15.09 -7.10 -4.95
C VAL A 442 -14.37 -7.78 -3.78
N ALA A 443 -14.12 -9.09 -3.89
CA ALA A 443 -13.40 -9.85 -2.87
C ALA A 443 -11.94 -9.40 -2.75
N GLY A 444 -11.28 -9.13 -3.88
CA GLY A 444 -9.92 -8.58 -3.91
C GLY A 444 -9.86 -7.17 -3.31
N ALA A 445 -10.81 -6.30 -3.64
CA ALA A 445 -10.92 -4.97 -3.04
C ALA A 445 -11.11 -5.04 -1.52
N PHE A 446 -11.99 -5.92 -1.03
CA PHE A 446 -12.19 -6.13 0.39
C PHE A 446 -10.94 -6.65 1.10
N TYR A 447 -10.23 -7.59 0.46
CA TYR A 447 -8.94 -8.08 0.96
C TYR A 447 -7.89 -6.95 1.08
N ILE A 448 -7.73 -6.14 0.03
CA ILE A 448 -6.78 -5.00 0.05
C ILE A 448 -7.16 -3.98 1.12
N LEU A 449 -8.45 -3.70 1.28
CA LEU A 449 -8.95 -2.85 2.36
C LEU A 449 -8.55 -3.38 3.75
N MET A 450 -8.72 -4.67 3.98
CA MET A 450 -8.33 -5.29 5.26
C MET A 450 -6.81 -5.28 5.47
N VAL A 451 -6.01 -5.51 4.43
CA VAL A 451 -4.53 -5.37 4.48
C VAL A 451 -4.14 -3.94 4.84
N SER A 452 -4.78 -2.96 4.22
CA SER A 452 -4.46 -1.55 4.47
C SER A 452 -4.92 -1.10 5.86
N MET A 453 -6.13 -1.46 6.28
CA MET A 453 -6.68 -1.02 7.56
C MET A 453 -6.06 -1.74 8.76
N LEU A 454 -5.92 -3.08 8.72
CA LEU A 454 -5.36 -3.86 9.83
C LEU A 454 -3.83 -3.93 9.77
N GLY A 455 -3.26 -4.09 8.59
CA GLY A 455 -1.82 -4.20 8.41
C GLY A 455 -1.12 -2.85 8.42
N LEU A 456 -1.36 -2.06 7.38
CA LEU A 456 -0.61 -0.83 7.14
C LEU A 456 -1.01 0.29 8.11
N ALA A 457 -2.31 0.50 8.40
CA ALA A 457 -2.71 1.60 9.29
C ALA A 457 -2.35 1.33 10.76
N LEU A 458 -2.58 0.10 11.25
CA LEU A 458 -2.37 -0.20 12.67
C LEU A 458 -0.95 -0.69 12.98
N GLY A 459 -0.27 -1.38 12.04
CA GLY A 459 1.05 -1.96 12.28
C GLY A 459 2.08 -0.93 12.73
N PRO A 460 2.47 0.01 11.86
CA PRO A 460 3.45 1.05 12.22
C PRO A 460 3.04 1.89 13.42
N TYR A 461 1.76 2.29 13.50
CA TYR A 461 1.27 3.07 14.64
C TYR A 461 1.45 2.32 15.98
N SER A 462 1.10 1.02 16.01
CA SER A 462 1.22 0.24 17.26
C SER A 462 2.66 0.12 17.73
N ILE A 463 3.63 -0.07 16.82
CA ILE A 463 5.04 -0.10 17.19
C ILE A 463 5.51 1.26 17.69
N GLY A 464 5.16 2.36 16.99
CA GLY A 464 5.52 3.70 17.43
C GLY A 464 4.97 4.02 18.81
N TYR A 465 3.69 3.69 19.06
CA TYR A 465 3.08 3.90 20.38
C TYR A 465 3.74 3.06 21.48
N ILE A 466 4.08 1.81 21.22
CA ILE A 466 4.78 0.96 22.17
C ILE A 466 6.17 1.52 22.45
N SER A 467 6.90 1.98 21.45
CA SER A 467 8.20 2.63 21.61
C SER A 467 8.10 3.86 22.51
N ASP A 468 7.17 4.79 22.22
CA ASP A 468 6.95 5.99 23.05
C ASP A 468 6.57 5.64 24.50
N TYR A 469 5.75 4.60 24.68
CA TYR A 469 5.36 4.14 26.02
C TYR A 469 6.55 3.65 26.83
N PHE A 470 7.40 2.78 26.26
CA PHE A 470 8.61 2.31 26.95
C PHE A 470 9.62 3.43 27.19
N PHE A 471 9.76 4.35 26.23
CA PHE A 471 10.59 5.54 26.42
C PHE A 471 10.11 6.40 27.61
N SER A 472 8.78 6.55 27.79
CA SER A 472 8.19 7.25 28.93
C SER A 472 8.45 6.58 30.28
N LEU A 473 8.75 5.28 30.28
CA LEU A 473 9.14 4.50 31.47
C LEU A 473 10.64 4.57 31.75
N GLY A 474 11.42 5.28 30.92
CA GLY A 474 12.87 5.48 31.14
C GLY A 474 13.76 4.45 30.43
N TYR A 475 13.21 3.64 29.52
CA TYR A 475 14.01 2.76 28.65
C TYR A 475 14.54 3.58 27.47
N SER A 476 15.86 3.74 27.36
CA SER A 476 16.49 4.55 26.29
C SER A 476 16.54 3.84 24.93
N ASP A 477 16.40 2.52 24.91
CA ASP A 477 16.58 1.65 23.75
C ASP A 477 15.23 1.06 23.24
N ALA A 478 14.12 1.72 23.54
CA ALA A 478 12.77 1.26 23.23
C ALA A 478 12.35 1.53 21.78
#